data_6527b6bf67d90aa032c37d02cc1e3f2f
#
_entry.id   6527b6bf67d90aa032c37d02cc1e3f2f
#
_cell.length_a   1.000
_cell.length_b   1.000
_cell.length_c   1.000
_cell.angle_alpha   90.00
_cell.angle_beta   90.00
_cell.angle_gamma   90.00
#
_symmetry.space_group_name_H-M   'P 1'
#
loop_
_entity.id
_entity.type
_entity.pdbx_description
1 polymer ?
#
loop_
_entity_poly.entity_id
_entity_poly.type
_entity_poly.pdbx_seq_one_letter_code
_entity_poly.pdbx_strand_id
1 'polypeptide(L)'
;WIKEILDLEISFTTNESIDIILNGFKDKNFSNYFLPSNISTGLNFATKIIIIGLSLKKGDIFIIENPEIHLHPKAISKFADFFAFLVSKGIQVIIETHSNYLLSKLRYINFK
;
A
#
# COMPACT_ATOMS: atom_id res chain seq x y z
N TRP A 1 7.84 3.14 -0.03
CA TRP A 1 6.42 3.31 -0.37
C TRP A 1 5.53 3.55 0.85
N ILE A 2 5.62 2.72 1.88
CA ILE A 2 4.80 2.87 3.09
C ILE A 2 5.04 4.24 3.73
N LYS A 3 6.29 4.64 3.89
CA LYS A 3 6.64 5.96 4.43
C LYS A 3 6.10 7.11 3.58
N GLU A 4 6.13 6.98 2.25
CA GLU A 4 5.66 8.01 1.33
C GLU A 4 4.13 8.11 1.27
N ILE A 5 3.44 6.96 1.32
CA ILE A 5 1.98 6.90 1.18
C ILE A 5 1.29 7.21 2.51
N LEU A 6 1.73 6.57 3.58
CA LEU A 6 1.06 6.57 4.87
C LEU A 6 1.71 7.48 5.91
N ASP A 7 2.90 7.99 5.61
CA ASP A 7 3.68 8.80 6.54
C ASP A 7 4.10 8.04 7.81
N LEU A 8 4.21 6.71 7.69
CA LEU A 8 4.51 5.79 8.77
C LEU A 8 5.78 5.00 8.49
N GLU A 9 6.51 4.65 9.53
CA GLU A 9 7.58 3.67 9.49
C GLU A 9 7.10 2.35 10.08
N ILE A 10 7.59 1.23 9.55
CA ILE A 10 7.19 -0.10 9.97
C ILE A 10 8.39 -0.86 10.50
N SER A 11 8.18 -1.55 11.60
CA SER A 11 9.12 -2.48 12.18
C SER A 11 8.65 -3.91 11.95
N PHE A 12 9.56 -4.78 11.49
CA PHE A 12 9.30 -6.18 11.22
C PHE A 12 10.23 -7.07 12.02
N THR A 13 9.74 -8.24 12.40
CA THR A 13 10.58 -9.40 12.73
C THR A 13 10.31 -10.52 11.73
N THR A 14 11.37 -11.22 11.33
CA THR A 14 11.27 -12.45 10.55
C THR A 14 11.52 -13.61 11.49
N ASN A 15 10.60 -14.56 11.54
CA ASN A 15 10.83 -15.85 12.17
C ASN A 15 11.41 -16.81 11.12
N GLU A 16 12.00 -17.93 11.55
CA GLU A 16 12.56 -18.98 10.68
C GLU A 16 11.52 -19.59 9.72
N SER A 17 10.23 -19.43 10.00
CA SER A 17 9.14 -19.65 9.05
C SER A 17 8.91 -18.36 8.25
N ILE A 18 8.55 -18.50 7.00
CA ILE A 18 8.37 -17.44 5.97
C ILE A 18 7.39 -16.30 6.39
N ASP A 19 6.95 -16.27 7.64
CA ASP A 19 6.00 -15.28 8.14
C ASP A 19 6.70 -13.99 8.57
N ILE A 20 6.37 -12.91 7.88
CA ILE A 20 6.75 -11.56 8.31
C ILE A 20 5.75 -11.10 9.36
N ILE A 21 6.23 -10.92 10.58
CA ILE A 21 5.42 -10.37 11.67
C ILE A 21 5.62 -8.86 11.73
N LEU A 22 4.53 -8.13 11.53
CA LEU A 22 4.53 -6.69 11.70
C LEU A 22 4.59 -6.34 13.18
N ASN A 23 5.70 -5.76 13.63
CA ASN A 23 5.89 -5.40 15.05
C ASN A 23 5.24 -4.08 15.44
N GLY A 24 5.13 -3.14 14.52
CA GLY A 24 4.52 -1.87 14.84
C GLY A 24 4.70 -0.80 13.76
N PHE A 25 4.01 0.29 13.96
CA PHE A 25 4.07 1.49 13.12
C PHE A 25 4.62 2.65 13.92
N LYS A 26 5.41 3.48 13.29
CA LYS A 26 5.90 4.73 13.86
C LYS A 26 5.41 5.90 13.02
N ASP A 27 4.66 6.79 13.64
CA ASP A 27 4.28 8.06 13.04
C ASP A 27 5.48 9.02 13.07
N LYS A 28 5.68 9.79 12.01
CA LYS A 28 6.76 10.79 11.94
C LYS A 28 6.71 11.83 13.06
N ASN A 29 5.51 12.12 13.57
CA ASN A 29 5.29 13.12 14.60
C ASN A 29 5.42 12.57 16.02
N PHE A 30 5.56 11.27 16.18
CA PHE A 30 5.65 10.59 17.47
C PHE A 30 6.88 9.68 17.51
N SER A 31 7.54 9.66 18.66
CA SER A 31 8.74 8.83 18.86
C SER A 31 8.45 7.35 19.17
N ASN A 32 7.18 7.00 19.39
CA ASN A 32 6.78 5.66 19.79
C ASN A 32 6.19 4.86 18.63
N TYR A 33 6.46 3.54 18.60
CA TYR A 33 5.81 2.62 17.70
C TYR A 33 4.41 2.24 18.23
N PHE A 34 3.44 2.19 17.32
CA PHE A 34 2.09 1.69 17.60
C PHE A 34 1.96 0.25 17.14
N LEU A 35 1.27 -0.58 17.92
CA LEU A 35 0.90 -1.92 17.52
C LEU A 35 -0.10 -1.86 16.34
N PRO A 36 -0.10 -2.87 15.43
CA PRO A 36 -1.07 -2.91 14.32
C PRO A 36 -2.52 -2.78 14.76
N SER A 37 -2.87 -3.31 15.94
CA SER A 37 -4.21 -3.20 16.53
C SER A 37 -4.62 -1.77 16.90
N ASN A 38 -3.68 -0.87 17.09
CA ASN A 38 -3.91 0.52 17.48
C ASN A 38 -3.93 1.48 16.29
N ILE A 39 -3.73 0.97 15.08
CA ILE A 39 -3.74 1.74 13.84
C ILE A 39 -5.13 1.64 13.19
N SER A 40 -5.55 2.69 12.50
CA SER A 40 -6.84 2.68 11.79
C SER A 40 -6.92 1.52 10.79
N THR A 41 -8.14 1.01 10.58
CA THR A 41 -8.41 -0.08 9.64
C THR A 41 -7.91 0.23 8.22
N GLY A 42 -8.09 1.48 7.76
CA GLY A 42 -7.62 1.91 6.44
C GLY A 42 -6.10 1.85 6.30
N LEU A 43 -5.36 2.31 7.31
CA LEU A 43 -3.89 2.27 7.31
C LEU A 43 -3.36 0.83 7.39
N ASN A 44 -3.99 -0.03 8.19
CA ASN A 44 -3.65 -1.46 8.23
C ASN A 44 -3.86 -2.14 6.88
N PHE A 45 -4.99 -1.88 6.24
CA PHE A 45 -5.33 -2.44 4.94
C PHE A 45 -4.36 -1.96 3.85
N ALA A 46 -4.10 -0.66 3.79
CA ALA A 46 -3.15 -0.06 2.86
C ALA A 46 -1.73 -0.63 3.01
N THR A 47 -1.29 -0.80 4.25
CA THR A 47 0.02 -1.40 4.54
C THR A 47 0.13 -2.83 4.01
N LYS A 48 -0.90 -3.64 4.20
CA LYS A 48 -0.94 -5.02 3.68
C LYS A 48 -0.87 -5.04 2.15
N ILE A 49 -1.60 -4.17 1.47
CA ILE A 49 -1.55 -4.05 0.00
C ILE A 49 -0.12 -3.75 -0.46
N ILE A 50 0.56 -2.81 0.17
CA ILE A 50 1.94 -2.44 -0.20
C ILE A 50 2.90 -3.61 0.02
N ILE A 51 2.83 -4.28 1.16
CA ILE A 51 3.70 -5.40 1.49
C ILE A 51 3.48 -6.56 0.50
N ILE A 52 2.24 -6.92 0.23
CA ILE A 52 1.91 -7.97 -0.73
C ILE A 52 2.40 -7.58 -2.12
N GLY A 53 2.12 -6.36 -2.57
CA GLY A 53 2.55 -5.87 -3.87
C GLY A 53 4.06 -5.93 -4.06
N LEU A 54 4.83 -5.54 -3.05
CA LEU A 54 6.30 -5.58 -3.09
C LEU A 54 6.88 -7.01 -3.06
N SER A 55 6.11 -7.99 -2.61
CA SER A 55 6.51 -9.40 -2.59
C SER A 55 6.24 -10.13 -3.91
N LEU A 56 5.47 -9.54 -4.81
CA LEU A 56 5.10 -10.13 -6.10
C LEU A 56 6.26 -10.13 -7.10
N LYS A 57 6.22 -11.07 -8.03
CA LYS A 57 7.22 -11.24 -9.08
C LYS A 57 6.62 -10.95 -10.45
N LYS A 58 7.49 -10.69 -11.43
CA LYS A 58 7.08 -10.55 -12.83
C LYS A 58 6.22 -11.74 -13.28
N GLY A 59 5.08 -11.45 -13.86
CA GLY A 59 4.09 -12.44 -14.33
C GLY A 59 2.97 -12.73 -13.33
N ASP A 60 3.09 -12.27 -12.08
CA ASP A 60 2.02 -12.41 -11.09
C ASP A 60 0.82 -11.51 -11.42
N ILE A 61 -0.34 -11.91 -10.90
CA ILE A 61 -1.58 -11.14 -11.00
C ILE A 61 -1.96 -10.66 -9.59
N PHE A 62 -2.20 -9.36 -9.44
CA PHE A 62 -2.61 -8.75 -8.18
C PHE A 62 -4.01 -8.18 -8.31
N ILE A 63 -4.97 -8.76 -7.60
CA ILE A 63 -6.38 -8.34 -7.62
C ILE A 63 -6.69 -7.63 -6.30
N ILE A 64 -7.21 -6.40 -6.37
CA ILE A 64 -7.46 -5.56 -5.21
C ILE A 64 -8.84 -4.93 -5.32
N GLU A 65 -9.61 -5.01 -4.25
CA GLU A 65 -10.91 -4.36 -4.12
C GLU A 65 -10.82 -3.14 -3.21
N ASN A 66 -11.29 -1.99 -3.68
CA ASN A 66 -11.40 -0.74 -2.93
C ASN A 66 -10.13 -0.36 -2.13
N PRO A 67 -8.97 -0.24 -2.79
CA PRO A 67 -7.71 0.06 -2.10
C PRO A 67 -7.71 1.43 -1.42
N GLU A 68 -8.61 2.31 -1.81
CA GLU A 68 -8.74 3.68 -1.31
C GLU A 68 -9.52 3.82 0.00
N ILE A 69 -10.09 2.73 0.52
CA ILE A 69 -10.95 2.78 1.72
C ILE A 69 -10.22 3.48 2.88
N HIS A 70 -10.91 4.48 3.45
CA HIS A 70 -10.44 5.28 4.59
C HIS A 70 -9.11 6.00 4.38
N LEU A 71 -8.69 6.24 3.14
CA LEU A 71 -7.48 6.98 2.83
C LEU A 71 -7.77 8.44 2.44
N HIS A 72 -6.87 9.31 2.84
CA HIS A 72 -6.87 10.71 2.40
C HIS A 72 -6.50 10.80 0.90
N PRO A 73 -7.05 11.76 0.12
CA PRO A 73 -6.75 11.93 -1.31
C PRO A 73 -5.27 11.93 -1.68
N LYS A 74 -4.43 12.53 -0.84
CA LYS A 74 -2.97 12.51 -1.04
C LYS A 74 -2.40 11.08 -1.02
N ALA A 75 -2.87 10.24 -0.10
CA ALA A 75 -2.47 8.83 -0.03
C ALA A 75 -2.99 8.04 -1.24
N ILE A 76 -4.21 8.31 -1.69
CA ILE A 76 -4.79 7.68 -2.88
C ILE A 76 -3.94 7.99 -4.12
N SER A 77 -3.49 9.24 -4.27
CA SER A 77 -2.61 9.63 -5.38
C SER A 77 -1.30 8.83 -5.38
N LYS A 78 -0.71 8.64 -4.21
CA LYS A 78 0.52 7.85 -4.05
C LYS A 78 0.28 6.35 -4.29
N PHE A 79 -0.90 5.85 -3.95
CA PHE A 79 -1.30 4.48 -4.30
C PHE A 79 -1.36 4.27 -5.81
N ALA A 80 -1.89 5.23 -6.56
CA ALA A 80 -1.89 5.16 -8.03
C ALA A 80 -0.46 5.05 -8.58
N ASP A 81 0.47 5.83 -8.03
CA ASP A 81 1.89 5.74 -8.39
C ASP A 81 2.48 4.35 -8.05
N PHE A 82 2.09 3.78 -6.92
CA PHE A 82 2.51 2.44 -6.50
C PHE A 82 2.00 1.35 -7.45
N PHE A 83 0.73 1.40 -7.86
CA PHE A 83 0.19 0.45 -8.83
C PHE A 83 0.87 0.57 -10.19
N ALA A 84 1.14 1.79 -10.64
CA ALA A 84 1.91 2.02 -11.87
C ALA A 84 3.33 1.41 -11.78
N PHE A 85 3.97 1.54 -10.62
CA PHE A 85 5.25 0.91 -10.36
C PHE A 85 5.17 -0.62 -10.45
N LEU A 86 4.15 -1.26 -9.87
CA LEU A 86 3.96 -2.72 -9.97
C LEU A 86 3.79 -3.16 -11.43
N VAL A 87 2.99 -2.44 -12.20
CA VAL A 87 2.81 -2.71 -13.64
C VAL A 87 4.13 -2.58 -14.39
N SER A 88 4.96 -1.59 -14.07
CA SER A 88 6.29 -1.42 -14.67
C SER A 88 7.24 -2.59 -14.38
N LYS A 89 6.98 -3.33 -13.31
CA LYS A 89 7.72 -4.55 -12.93
C LYS A 89 7.18 -5.82 -13.59
N GLY A 90 6.16 -5.71 -14.44
CA GLY A 90 5.56 -6.83 -15.15
C GLY A 90 4.51 -7.59 -14.35
N ILE A 91 3.95 -6.97 -13.33
CA ILE A 91 2.82 -7.50 -12.55
C ILE A 91 1.53 -7.00 -13.18
N GLN A 92 0.57 -7.89 -13.40
CA GLN A 92 -0.77 -7.50 -13.82
C GLN A 92 -1.59 -7.07 -12.60
N VAL A 93 -2.04 -5.81 -12.59
CA VAL A 93 -2.84 -5.26 -11.48
C VAL A 93 -4.28 -5.07 -11.93
N ILE A 94 -5.21 -5.67 -11.21
CA ILE A 94 -6.66 -5.55 -11.44
C ILE A 94 -7.26 -4.89 -10.19
N ILE A 95 -7.89 -3.74 -10.39
CA ILE A 95 -8.43 -2.93 -9.30
C ILE A 95 -9.93 -2.73 -9.49
N GLU A 96 -10.71 -3.10 -8.48
CA GLU A 96 -12.08 -2.65 -8.33
C GLU A 96 -12.09 -1.41 -7.42
N THR A 97 -12.68 -0.32 -7.88
CA THR A 97 -12.73 0.93 -7.11
C THR A 97 -13.99 1.74 -7.40
N HIS A 98 -14.48 2.43 -6.39
CA HIS A 98 -15.55 3.43 -6.48
C HIS A 98 -15.01 4.87 -6.44
N SER A 99 -13.69 5.03 -6.38
CA SER A 99 -13.04 6.34 -6.30
C SER A 99 -12.79 6.92 -7.70
N ASN A 100 -13.52 7.96 -8.06
CA ASN A 100 -13.25 8.74 -9.26
C ASN A 100 -11.85 9.38 -9.24
N TYR A 101 -11.36 9.71 -8.05
CA TYR A 101 -10.03 10.30 -7.87
C TYR A 101 -8.93 9.30 -8.24
N LEU A 102 -9.03 8.06 -7.77
CA LEU A 102 -8.08 7.01 -8.12
C LEU A 102 -8.09 6.73 -9.64
N LEU A 103 -9.28 6.59 -10.23
CA LEU A 103 -9.42 6.37 -11.67
C LEU A 103 -8.82 7.50 -12.49
N SER A 104 -9.10 8.75 -12.13
CA SER A 104 -8.55 9.92 -12.82
C SER A 104 -7.03 9.96 -12.75
N LYS A 105 -6.46 9.65 -11.59
CA LYS A 105 -5.01 9.62 -11.42
C LYS A 105 -4.36 8.49 -12.22
N LEU A 106 -4.94 7.30 -12.24
CA LEU A 106 -4.46 6.18 -13.05
C LEU A 106 -4.50 6.49 -14.55
N ARG A 107 -5.58 7.11 -15.03
CA ARG A 107 -5.67 7.58 -16.42
C ARG A 107 -4.57 8.58 -16.76
N TYR A 108 -4.35 9.55 -15.88
CA TYR A 108 -3.29 10.54 -16.07
C TYR A 108 -1.91 9.91 -16.21
N ILE A 109 -1.59 8.91 -15.38
CA ILE A 109 -0.31 8.18 -15.44
C ILE A 109 -0.17 7.43 -16.77
N ASN A 110 -1.24 6.79 -17.25
CA ASN A 110 -1.22 6.02 -18.49
C ASN A 110 -1.02 6.88 -19.75
N PHE A 111 -1.37 8.16 -19.70
CA PHE A 111 -1.21 9.10 -20.82
C PHE A 111 0.08 9.92 -20.78
N LYS A 112 0.91 9.68 -19.81
CA LYS A 112 2.28 10.21 -19.76
C LYS A 112 3.25 9.30 -20.49
#